data_5f3d1b516dbab516c44d895a69915d4f
#
_entry.id   5f3d1b516dbab516c44d895a69915d4f
#
_cell.length_a   1.000
_cell.length_b   1.000
_cell.length_c   1.000
_cell.angle_alpha   90.00
_cell.angle_beta   90.00
_cell.angle_gamma   90.00
#
_symmetry.space_group_name_H-M   'P 1'
#
loop_
_entity.id
_entity.type
_entity.pdbx_description
1 polymer ?
#
loop_
_entity_poly.entity_id
_entity_poly.type
_entity_poly.pdbx_seq_one_letter_code
_entity_poly.pdbx_strand_id
1 'polypeptide(L)'
;MNLIKKILVAQTAVLALWAMSAQAATDEAIAERLKPVGELCIQGEECAAAGAGAAAAAGGAARSGSDVYGKFCTACHGSGLLNAPKTGDSAAWTARADAAGGLDGLLKHAISGINAMPPKGTCGDCSDDELKAAIQHMSGL
;
A
#
# COMPACT_ATOMS: atom_id res chain seq x y z
N MET A 1 -29.22 32.80 -51.37
CA MET A 1 -29.41 31.34 -51.06
C MET A 1 -28.12 30.60 -50.65
N ASN A 2 -26.97 31.21 -50.72
CA ASN A 2 -25.73 30.50 -50.53
C ASN A 2 -25.04 30.68 -49.15
N LEU A 3 -25.34 31.75 -48.43
CA LEU A 3 -24.71 32.02 -47.14
C LEU A 3 -25.26 31.09 -46.05
N ILE A 4 -26.58 30.95 -45.98
CA ILE A 4 -27.23 30.09 -44.98
C ILE A 4 -26.81 28.62 -45.18
N LYS A 5 -26.75 28.13 -46.42
CA LYS A 5 -26.27 26.77 -46.72
C LYS A 5 -24.83 26.56 -46.29
N LYS A 6 -23.95 27.56 -46.48
CA LYS A 6 -22.52 27.46 -46.04
C LYS A 6 -22.42 27.44 -44.53
N ILE A 7 -23.23 28.22 -43.80
CA ILE A 7 -23.25 28.23 -42.32
C ILE A 7 -23.78 26.88 -41.79
N LEU A 8 -24.84 26.35 -42.36
CA LEU A 8 -25.40 25.05 -41.97
C LEU A 8 -24.39 23.90 -42.17
N VAL A 9 -23.68 23.89 -43.32
CA VAL A 9 -22.66 22.87 -43.58
C VAL A 9 -21.46 22.99 -42.64
N ALA A 10 -21.04 24.23 -42.30
CA ALA A 10 -19.99 24.45 -41.34
C ALA A 10 -20.37 24.01 -39.93
N GLN A 11 -21.61 24.25 -39.50
CA GLN A 11 -22.09 23.81 -38.18
C GLN A 11 -22.20 22.28 -38.07
N THR A 12 -22.65 21.59 -39.13
CA THR A 12 -22.70 20.13 -39.11
C THR A 12 -21.31 19.50 -39.08
N ALA A 13 -20.32 20.10 -39.73
CA ALA A 13 -18.94 19.61 -39.68
C ALA A 13 -18.32 19.76 -38.27
N VAL A 14 -18.59 20.89 -37.59
CA VAL A 14 -18.10 21.12 -36.22
C VAL A 14 -18.76 20.16 -35.23
N LEU A 15 -20.06 19.91 -35.34
CA LEU A 15 -20.76 18.96 -34.47
C LEU A 15 -20.29 17.53 -34.69
N ALA A 16 -19.94 17.14 -35.92
CA ALA A 16 -19.39 15.81 -36.21
C ALA A 16 -17.98 15.63 -35.61
N LEU A 17 -17.15 16.67 -35.60
CA LEU A 17 -15.83 16.64 -34.97
C LEU A 17 -15.90 16.53 -33.44
N TRP A 18 -16.91 17.14 -32.80
CA TRP A 18 -17.12 17.03 -31.35
C TRP A 18 -17.65 15.64 -30.93
N ALA A 19 -18.42 15.00 -31.78
CA ALA A 19 -18.90 13.62 -31.53
C ALA A 19 -17.79 12.56 -31.56
N MET A 20 -16.69 12.81 -32.26
CA MET A 20 -15.56 11.88 -32.33
C MET A 20 -14.63 11.92 -31.09
N SER A 21 -14.73 12.95 -30.26
CA SER A 21 -13.87 13.06 -29.05
C SER A 21 -14.47 12.43 -27.81
N ALA A 22 -15.72 11.98 -27.84
CA ALA A 22 -16.34 11.18 -26.79
C ALA A 22 -16.11 9.69 -27.05
N GLN A 23 -14.85 9.25 -27.14
CA GLN A 23 -14.55 7.83 -27.05
C GLN A 23 -14.73 7.43 -25.60
N ALA A 24 -15.94 6.97 -25.29
CA ALA A 24 -16.19 6.19 -24.10
C ALA A 24 -15.11 5.11 -24.04
N ALA A 25 -14.47 4.97 -22.89
CA ALA A 25 -13.55 3.87 -22.68
C ALA A 25 -14.26 2.58 -23.11
N THR A 26 -13.71 1.91 -24.12
CA THR A 26 -14.31 0.68 -24.64
C THR A 26 -14.25 -0.37 -23.54
N ASP A 27 -15.18 -1.31 -23.53
CA ASP A 27 -15.18 -2.42 -22.57
C ASP A 27 -13.82 -3.15 -22.54
N GLU A 28 -13.11 -3.20 -23.67
CA GLU A 28 -11.75 -3.72 -23.76
C GLU A 28 -10.72 -2.89 -22.99
N ALA A 29 -10.79 -1.56 -23.04
CA ALA A 29 -9.88 -0.71 -22.27
C ALA A 29 -10.15 -0.79 -20.78
N ILE A 30 -11.38 -1.03 -20.39
CA ILE A 30 -11.78 -1.27 -19.00
C ILE A 30 -11.30 -2.65 -18.56
N ALA A 31 -11.51 -3.68 -19.37
CA ALA A 31 -11.05 -5.05 -19.11
C ALA A 31 -9.52 -5.13 -18.97
N GLU A 32 -8.78 -4.38 -19.79
CA GLU A 32 -7.32 -4.29 -19.70
C GLU A 32 -6.85 -3.70 -18.38
N ARG A 33 -7.55 -2.68 -17.89
CA ARG A 33 -7.25 -2.04 -16.59
C ARG A 33 -7.65 -2.89 -15.39
N LEU A 34 -8.62 -3.76 -15.58
CA LEU A 34 -9.15 -4.66 -14.56
C LEU A 34 -8.52 -6.06 -14.62
N LYS A 35 -7.56 -6.28 -15.51
CA LYS A 35 -6.84 -7.54 -15.53
C LYS A 35 -6.24 -7.82 -14.15
N PRO A 36 -6.52 -9.00 -13.56
CA PRO A 36 -5.92 -9.36 -12.29
C PRO A 36 -4.40 -9.39 -12.43
N VAL A 37 -3.69 -8.82 -11.46
CA VAL A 37 -2.22 -8.74 -11.44
C VAL A 37 -1.57 -10.09 -11.14
N GLY A 38 -2.35 -11.17 -11.02
CA GLY A 38 -1.86 -12.52 -10.78
C GLY A 38 -2.94 -13.57 -10.98
N GLU A 39 -2.54 -14.79 -11.16
CA GLU A 39 -3.44 -15.94 -11.19
C GLU A 39 -3.70 -16.44 -9.79
N LEU A 40 -4.97 -16.60 -9.43
CA LEU A 40 -5.38 -17.22 -8.18
C LEU A 40 -5.28 -18.74 -8.35
N CYS A 41 -4.31 -19.32 -7.65
CA CYS A 41 -4.22 -20.78 -7.56
C CYS A 41 -5.23 -21.30 -6.54
N ILE A 42 -6.17 -22.11 -6.99
CA ILE A 42 -7.09 -22.82 -6.12
C ILE A 42 -6.38 -24.10 -5.63
N GLN A 43 -6.48 -24.38 -4.36
CA GLN A 43 -5.86 -25.57 -3.74
C GLN A 43 -6.32 -26.85 -4.47
N GLY A 44 -5.41 -27.51 -5.17
CA GLY A 44 -5.68 -28.74 -5.94
C GLY A 44 -5.49 -28.65 -7.46
N GLU A 45 -5.16 -27.47 -8.01
CA GLU A 45 -4.82 -27.34 -9.44
C GLU A 45 -3.32 -27.02 -9.61
N GLU A 46 -2.71 -27.64 -10.64
CA GLU A 46 -1.34 -27.33 -11.02
C GLU A 46 -1.30 -25.91 -11.61
N CYS A 47 -0.87 -24.96 -10.81
CA CYS A 47 -0.58 -23.62 -11.31
C CYS A 47 0.70 -23.66 -12.15
N ALA A 48 0.60 -23.35 -13.43
CA ALA A 48 1.75 -23.17 -14.27
C ALA A 48 2.68 -22.09 -13.67
N ALA A 49 3.92 -22.48 -13.40
CA ALA A 49 4.94 -21.63 -12.80
C ALA A 49 5.40 -20.54 -13.80
N ALA A 50 4.58 -19.54 -14.04
CA ALA A 50 4.95 -18.37 -14.82
C ALA A 50 4.37 -17.12 -14.19
N GLY A 51 5.15 -16.46 -13.34
CA GLY A 51 4.84 -15.15 -12.80
C GLY A 51 4.64 -15.05 -11.29
N ALA A 52 5.24 -15.91 -10.48
CA ALA A 52 5.27 -15.78 -9.03
C ALA A 52 6.23 -14.67 -8.61
N GLY A 53 5.81 -13.44 -8.81
CA GLY A 53 6.45 -12.26 -8.28
C GLY A 53 5.48 -11.48 -7.43
N ALA A 54 5.13 -11.97 -6.25
CA ALA A 54 4.62 -11.27 -5.07
C ALA A 54 3.44 -12.00 -4.39
N ALA A 55 3.57 -13.29 -4.13
CA ALA A 55 2.70 -13.95 -3.17
C ALA A 55 3.57 -14.61 -2.12
N ALA A 56 3.51 -14.05 -0.93
CA ALA A 56 3.82 -14.66 0.35
C ALA A 56 4.98 -15.67 0.32
N ALA A 57 6.18 -15.22 0.48
CA ALA A 57 7.27 -16.02 0.97
C ALA A 57 7.00 -16.45 2.42
N ALA A 58 6.23 -17.50 2.60
CA ALA A 58 6.45 -18.40 3.72
C ALA A 58 7.78 -19.11 3.43
N GLY A 59 8.92 -18.49 3.86
CA GLY A 59 10.24 -19.06 3.67
C GLY A 59 11.29 -18.15 3.00
N GLY A 60 10.95 -16.89 2.66
CA GLY A 60 11.95 -15.90 2.28
C GLY A 60 12.76 -15.47 3.50
N ALA A 61 14.04 -15.10 3.30
CA ALA A 61 14.84 -14.49 4.34
C ALA A 61 14.05 -13.39 5.02
N ALA A 62 14.01 -13.41 6.37
CA ALA A 62 13.29 -12.40 7.16
C ALA A 62 13.74 -10.99 6.73
N ARG A 63 12.75 -10.12 6.52
CA ARG A 63 12.99 -8.72 6.17
C ARG A 63 13.71 -8.02 7.31
N SER A 64 14.64 -7.15 7.02
CA SER A 64 15.31 -6.38 8.06
C SER A 64 14.34 -5.42 8.76
N GLY A 65 14.63 -5.06 10.00
CA GLY A 65 13.85 -4.06 10.73
C GLY A 65 13.77 -2.72 10.01
N SER A 66 14.84 -2.32 9.31
CA SER A 66 14.85 -1.10 8.49
C SER A 66 13.94 -1.20 7.26
N ASP A 67 13.85 -2.37 6.62
CA ASP A 67 12.98 -2.56 5.46
C ASP A 67 11.50 -2.51 5.86
N VAL A 68 11.17 -3.17 6.98
CA VAL A 68 9.81 -3.14 7.53
C VAL A 68 9.44 -1.72 7.96
N TYR A 69 10.34 -1.03 8.68
CA TYR A 69 10.16 0.36 9.07
C TYR A 69 9.90 1.25 7.86
N GLY A 70 10.77 1.16 6.83
CA GLY A 70 10.68 2.01 5.65
C GLY A 70 9.35 1.88 4.90
N LYS A 71 8.78 0.67 4.87
CA LYS A 71 7.53 0.40 4.15
C LYS A 71 6.27 0.71 4.95
N PHE A 72 6.25 0.40 6.24
CA PHE A 72 5.00 0.35 7.01
C PHE A 72 4.95 1.32 8.18
N CYS A 73 6.09 1.71 8.75
CA CYS A 73 6.13 2.43 10.02
C CYS A 73 6.50 3.91 9.86
N THR A 74 7.29 4.25 8.84
CA THR A 74 7.90 5.58 8.67
C THR A 74 6.87 6.71 8.55
N ALA A 75 5.70 6.44 7.99
CA ALA A 75 4.66 7.45 7.81
C ALA A 75 4.26 8.12 9.14
N CYS A 76 4.14 7.33 10.20
CA CYS A 76 3.78 7.82 11.53
C CYS A 76 5.02 8.05 12.41
N HIS A 77 5.93 7.08 12.48
CA HIS A 77 7.09 7.12 13.37
C HIS A 77 8.25 7.97 12.85
N GLY A 78 8.25 8.36 11.57
CA GLY A 78 9.22 9.32 11.04
C GLY A 78 8.92 10.75 11.46
N SER A 79 7.66 11.13 11.44
CA SER A 79 7.20 12.50 11.74
C SER A 79 6.64 12.69 13.15
N GLY A 80 6.24 11.61 13.83
CA GLY A 80 5.54 11.67 15.12
C GLY A 80 4.03 11.90 14.98
N LEU A 81 3.46 11.48 13.83
CA LEU A 81 2.04 11.65 13.56
C LEU A 81 1.19 10.94 14.62
N LEU A 82 0.09 11.58 15.03
CA LEU A 82 -0.84 11.04 16.04
C LEU A 82 -0.16 10.63 17.36
N ASN A 83 0.86 11.38 17.76
CA ASN A 83 1.65 11.12 18.96
C ASN A 83 2.44 9.79 18.94
N ALA A 84 2.79 9.30 17.74
CA ALA A 84 3.72 8.19 17.60
C ALA A 84 5.12 8.59 18.09
N PRO A 85 5.83 7.75 18.86
CA PRO A 85 7.22 8.03 19.21
C PRO A 85 8.07 8.06 17.95
N LYS A 86 8.86 9.11 17.79
CA LYS A 86 9.69 9.27 16.59
C LYS A 86 10.85 8.28 16.59
N THR A 87 11.24 7.85 15.41
CA THR A 87 12.46 7.06 15.23
C THR A 87 13.65 7.82 15.78
N GLY A 88 14.46 7.16 16.62
CA GLY A 88 15.63 7.73 17.26
C GLY A 88 15.37 8.59 18.48
N ASP A 89 14.10 8.82 18.87
CA ASP A 89 13.76 9.50 20.13
C ASP A 89 13.83 8.52 21.30
N SER A 90 15.06 8.28 21.78
CA SER A 90 15.31 7.31 22.83
C SER A 90 14.52 7.59 24.12
N ALA A 91 14.29 8.85 24.46
CA ALA A 91 13.54 9.21 25.68
C ALA A 91 12.07 8.79 25.56
N ALA A 92 11.43 9.10 24.43
CA ALA A 92 10.05 8.70 24.19
C ALA A 92 9.91 7.17 24.11
N TRP A 93 10.86 6.47 23.50
CA TRP A 93 10.83 5.02 23.39
C TRP A 93 11.07 4.34 24.75
N THR A 94 12.03 4.81 25.54
CA THR A 94 12.28 4.29 26.89
C THR A 94 11.04 4.42 27.76
N ALA A 95 10.43 5.60 27.78
CA ALA A 95 9.20 5.81 28.58
C ALA A 95 8.06 4.87 28.17
N ARG A 96 7.93 4.57 26.88
CA ARG A 96 6.92 3.62 26.40
C ARG A 96 7.28 2.17 26.68
N ALA A 97 8.56 1.81 26.61
CA ALA A 97 9.04 0.49 26.96
C ALA A 97 8.81 0.21 28.46
N ASP A 98 9.15 1.17 29.32
CA ASP A 98 8.93 1.06 30.77
C ASP A 98 7.44 0.85 31.09
N ALA A 99 6.57 1.62 30.45
CA ALA A 99 5.13 1.49 30.66
C ALA A 99 4.55 0.18 30.09
N ALA A 100 5.16 -0.39 29.05
CA ALA A 100 4.70 -1.61 28.39
C ALA A 100 5.29 -2.90 28.99
N GLY A 101 6.33 -2.82 29.81
CA GLY A 101 7.08 -3.98 30.31
C GLY A 101 8.20 -4.41 29.36
N GLY A 102 8.87 -3.45 28.73
CA GLY A 102 10.02 -3.66 27.86
C GLY A 102 9.67 -3.89 26.38
N LEU A 103 10.66 -4.37 25.65
CA LEU A 103 10.55 -4.62 24.21
C LEU A 103 9.43 -5.60 23.84
N ASP A 104 9.22 -6.64 24.64
CA ASP A 104 8.16 -7.61 24.37
C ASP A 104 6.77 -7.02 24.61
N GLY A 105 6.64 -6.06 25.50
CA GLY A 105 5.41 -5.29 25.68
C GLY A 105 5.13 -4.35 24.50
N LEU A 106 6.17 -3.69 24.01
CA LEU A 106 6.06 -2.90 22.78
C LEU A 106 5.66 -3.76 21.58
N LEU A 107 6.21 -4.97 21.46
CA LEU A 107 5.84 -5.92 20.41
C LEU A 107 4.35 -6.31 20.50
N LYS A 108 3.86 -6.63 21.70
CA LYS A 108 2.43 -6.92 21.89
C LYS A 108 1.54 -5.76 21.46
N HIS A 109 1.91 -4.52 21.80
CA HIS A 109 1.19 -3.34 21.33
C HIS A 109 1.25 -3.19 19.82
N ALA A 110 2.38 -3.47 19.20
CA ALA A 110 2.49 -3.42 17.75
C ALA A 110 1.63 -4.48 17.05
N ILE A 111 1.56 -5.70 17.60
CA ILE A 111 0.74 -6.78 17.04
C ILE A 111 -0.76 -6.46 17.16
N SER A 112 -1.21 -6.04 18.33
CA SER A 112 -2.63 -5.79 18.59
C SER A 112 -3.12 -4.40 18.11
N GLY A 113 -2.20 -3.48 17.91
CA GLY A 113 -2.49 -2.05 17.75
C GLY A 113 -2.68 -1.36 19.10
N ILE A 114 -2.45 -0.04 19.15
CA ILE A 114 -2.64 0.78 20.34
C ILE A 114 -3.02 2.21 19.97
N ASN A 115 -4.08 2.75 20.55
CA ASN A 115 -4.60 4.09 20.24
C ASN A 115 -4.85 4.27 18.72
N ALA A 116 -4.11 5.17 18.08
CA ALA A 116 -4.19 5.42 16.64
C ALA A 116 -3.31 4.49 15.80
N MET A 117 -2.46 3.67 16.41
CA MET A 117 -1.64 2.70 15.71
C MET A 117 -2.46 1.47 15.34
N PRO A 118 -2.61 1.14 14.06
CA PRO A 118 -3.33 -0.05 13.65
C PRO A 118 -2.55 -1.33 13.98
N PRO A 119 -3.24 -2.49 14.05
CA PRO A 119 -2.58 -3.78 14.22
C PRO A 119 -1.46 -4.00 13.23
N LYS A 120 -0.32 -4.47 13.72
CA LYS A 120 0.93 -4.70 12.96
C LYS A 120 1.45 -3.48 12.19
N GLY A 121 0.99 -2.25 12.51
CA GLY A 121 1.36 -1.05 11.75
C GLY A 121 0.97 -1.11 10.27
N THR A 122 -0.10 -1.84 9.92
CA THR A 122 -0.58 -2.19 8.57
C THR A 122 0.22 -3.27 7.83
N CYS A 123 1.29 -3.82 8.40
CA CYS A 123 2.02 -4.95 7.83
C CYS A 123 1.32 -6.28 8.17
N GLY A 124 0.28 -6.63 7.44
CA GLY A 124 -0.51 -7.83 7.72
C GLY A 124 0.27 -9.16 7.65
N ASP A 125 1.31 -9.20 6.85
CA ASP A 125 2.16 -10.36 6.56
C ASP A 125 3.48 -10.38 7.36
N CYS A 126 3.75 -9.36 8.19
CA CYS A 126 4.92 -9.35 9.03
C CYS A 126 4.84 -10.42 10.12
N SER A 127 5.95 -11.13 10.31
CA SER A 127 6.17 -11.99 11.46
C SER A 127 6.43 -11.15 12.72
N ASP A 128 6.31 -11.78 13.88
CA ASP A 128 6.58 -11.11 15.16
C ASP A 128 8.07 -10.70 15.27
N ASP A 129 8.97 -11.51 14.72
CA ASP A 129 10.42 -11.19 14.70
C ASP A 129 10.73 -9.99 13.80
N GLU A 130 10.07 -9.87 12.66
CA GLU A 130 10.21 -8.72 11.78
C GLU A 130 9.66 -7.43 12.42
N LEU A 131 8.53 -7.53 13.12
CA LEU A 131 7.98 -6.40 13.90
C LEU A 131 8.91 -6.02 15.03
N LYS A 132 9.46 -6.99 15.75
CA LYS A 132 10.44 -6.78 16.84
C LYS A 132 11.70 -6.08 16.31
N ALA A 133 12.23 -6.54 15.17
CA ALA A 133 13.39 -5.91 14.52
C ALA A 133 13.08 -4.46 14.09
N ALA A 134 11.88 -4.19 13.60
CA ALA A 134 11.46 -2.83 13.25
C ALA A 134 11.36 -1.91 14.49
N ILE A 135 10.82 -2.42 15.61
CA ILE A 135 10.77 -1.69 16.88
C ILE A 135 12.20 -1.38 17.36
N GLN A 136 13.10 -2.36 17.33
CA GLN A 136 14.51 -2.14 17.70
C GLN A 136 15.17 -1.10 16.81
N HIS A 137 14.94 -1.15 15.50
CA HIS A 137 15.45 -0.15 14.57
C HIS A 137 14.96 1.27 14.90
N MET A 138 13.70 1.43 15.30
CA MET A 138 13.13 2.75 15.63
C MET A 138 13.56 3.25 17.00
N SER A 139 13.61 2.37 17.98
CA SER A 139 13.83 2.71 19.40
C SER A 139 15.30 2.75 19.82
N GLY A 140 16.14 1.95 19.17
CA GLY A 140 17.52 1.73 19.59
C GLY A 140 17.67 0.86 20.85
N LEU A 141 16.60 0.14 21.23
CA LEU A 141 16.58 -0.76 22.41
C LEU A 141 17.18 -2.13 22.10
#